data_6f74166c7f03c0f11e361a077fbbe7c9
#
_entry.id   6f74166c7f03c0f11e361a077fbbe7c9
#
_cell.length_a   1.000
_cell.length_b   1.000
_cell.length_c   1.000
_cell.angle_alpha   90.00
_cell.angle_beta   90.00
_cell.angle_gamma   90.00
#
_symmetry.space_group_name_H-M   'P 1'
#
loop_
_entity.id
_entity.type
_entity.pdbx_description
1 polymer ?
#
loop_
_entity_poly.entity_id
_entity_poly.type
_entity_poly.pdbx_seq_one_letter_code
_entity_poly.pdbx_strand_id
1 'polypeptide(L)'
;MNTITENHRHRRSIRLPEYDYSSEGLYFIAICVHERRSLFGTIVDGVMHLNDAGRMVEDEYHRLPEKYPHITCHEYIVMPNHFHCIIQIHPQPSTVGAGSARPETSTHASTETSTETPTSTDPLMNAMRMETGGPTPPLRELTLGQIMGYFKYQTTKRVNLLTRLWQRNYYEHIIRDQRAYEKIAEYIIENPMRWSDDVLHTP
;
A
#
# COMPACT_ATOMS: atom_id res chain seq x y z
N MET A 1 -3.78 47.21 16.16
CA MET A 1 -2.96 46.21 15.45
C MET A 1 -3.28 44.87 16.06
N ASN A 2 -4.21 44.12 15.46
CA ASN A 2 -4.56 42.78 15.94
C ASN A 2 -3.80 41.75 15.11
N THR A 3 -2.82 41.11 15.73
CA THR A 3 -2.11 39.96 15.19
C THR A 3 -3.03 38.75 15.25
N ILE A 4 -3.52 38.32 14.10
CA ILE A 4 -4.23 37.05 13.93
C ILE A 4 -3.16 35.96 14.01
N THR A 5 -3.06 35.28 15.15
CA THR A 5 -2.28 34.06 15.30
C THR A 5 -2.98 32.95 14.51
N GLU A 6 -2.45 32.64 13.33
CA GLU A 6 -2.82 31.44 12.57
C GLU A 6 -2.49 30.22 13.41
N ASN A 7 -3.52 29.63 13.98
CA ASN A 7 -3.44 28.38 14.71
C ASN A 7 -3.25 27.24 13.67
N HIS A 8 -2.01 26.95 13.32
CA HIS A 8 -1.65 25.78 12.54
C HIS A 8 -2.06 24.54 13.34
N ARG A 9 -3.27 24.05 13.09
CA ARG A 9 -3.70 22.74 13.58
C ARG A 9 -2.74 21.68 13.02
N HIS A 10 -1.74 21.32 13.80
CA HIS A 10 -0.96 20.12 13.57
C HIS A 10 -1.92 18.94 13.51
N ARG A 11 -2.21 18.44 12.31
CA ARG A 11 -2.99 17.23 12.11
C ARG A 11 -2.21 16.08 12.75
N ARG A 12 -2.65 15.63 13.92
CA ARG A 12 -2.12 14.41 14.53
C ARG A 12 -2.32 13.27 13.55
N SER A 13 -1.25 12.54 13.26
CA SER A 13 -1.34 11.27 12.53
C SER A 13 -2.28 10.36 13.32
N ILE A 14 -3.21 9.69 12.64
CA ILE A 14 -4.08 8.68 13.23
C ILE A 14 -3.27 7.42 13.53
N ARG A 15 -2.10 7.29 12.92
CA ARG A 15 -1.18 6.16 13.09
C ARG A 15 -0.59 6.16 14.48
N LEU A 16 -0.48 4.96 15.05
CA LEU A 16 0.19 4.76 16.33
C LEU A 16 1.66 5.18 16.17
N PRO A 17 2.15 6.11 17.02
CA PRO A 17 3.57 6.41 17.08
C PRO A 17 4.35 5.12 17.37
N GLU A 18 5.49 4.92 16.71
CA GLU A 18 6.41 3.80 16.95
C GLU A 18 5.92 2.41 16.49
N TYR A 19 4.71 2.30 15.89
CA TYR A 19 4.27 1.04 15.31
C TYR A 19 4.80 0.88 13.89
N ASP A 20 5.44 -0.27 13.65
CA ASP A 20 5.95 -0.62 12.32
C ASP A 20 4.82 -1.26 11.47
N TYR A 21 4.28 -0.48 10.55
CA TYR A 21 3.23 -0.90 9.62
C TYR A 21 3.74 -1.75 8.44
N SER A 22 5.01 -2.16 8.45
CA SER A 22 5.53 -3.23 7.61
C SER A 22 5.42 -4.61 8.29
N SER A 23 5.12 -4.62 9.59
CA SER A 23 4.96 -5.85 10.38
C SER A 23 3.84 -6.73 9.86
N GLU A 24 4.05 -8.04 9.98
CA GLU A 24 2.99 -9.03 9.78
C GLU A 24 1.79 -8.76 10.68
N GLY A 25 0.60 -9.06 10.22
CA GLY A 25 -0.62 -8.89 11.02
C GLY A 25 -1.88 -8.67 10.21
N LEU A 26 -2.99 -8.60 10.92
CA LEU A 26 -4.32 -8.30 10.39
C LEU A 26 -4.67 -6.84 10.68
N TYR A 27 -5.14 -6.14 9.65
CA TYR A 27 -5.46 -4.73 9.71
C TYR A 27 -6.87 -4.48 9.19
N PHE A 28 -7.73 -3.90 10.03
CA PHE A 28 -8.99 -3.31 9.56
C PHE A 28 -8.73 -1.91 9.04
N ILE A 29 -9.36 -1.60 7.92
CA ILE A 29 -9.19 -0.34 7.20
C ILE A 29 -10.55 0.24 6.85
N ALA A 30 -10.71 1.56 7.05
CA ALA A 30 -11.85 2.32 6.57
C ALA A 30 -11.40 3.54 5.78
N ILE A 31 -11.87 3.65 4.53
CA ILE A 31 -11.53 4.75 3.62
C ILE A 31 -12.81 5.46 3.19
N CYS A 32 -12.89 6.77 3.43
CA CYS A 32 -14.04 7.57 3.02
C CYS A 32 -13.83 8.23 1.66
N VAL A 33 -14.89 8.34 0.90
CA VAL A 33 -14.97 9.22 -0.27
C VAL A 33 -14.76 10.67 0.15
N HIS A 34 -14.15 11.46 -0.72
CA HIS A 34 -13.98 12.90 -0.51
C HIS A 34 -15.35 13.56 -0.34
N GLU A 35 -15.49 14.35 0.73
CA GLU A 35 -16.75 14.99 1.12
C GLU A 35 -17.89 14.01 1.43
N ARG A 36 -17.58 12.73 1.65
CA ARG A 36 -18.55 11.66 1.93
C ARG A 36 -19.69 11.54 0.89
N ARG A 37 -19.39 11.88 -0.37
CA ARG A 37 -20.35 11.76 -1.46
C ARG A 37 -20.66 10.29 -1.75
N SER A 38 -21.94 9.96 -1.94
CA SER A 38 -22.38 8.62 -2.34
C SER A 38 -22.08 8.37 -3.82
N LEU A 39 -20.92 7.74 -4.11
CA LEU A 39 -20.40 7.54 -5.46
C LEU A 39 -20.44 6.10 -5.93
N PHE A 40 -20.59 5.12 -5.04
CA PHE A 40 -20.36 3.72 -5.36
C PHE A 40 -21.64 2.90 -5.54
N GLY A 41 -22.79 3.50 -5.32
CA GLY A 41 -24.09 2.83 -5.44
C GLY A 41 -25.07 3.26 -4.38
N THR A 42 -26.10 2.44 -4.17
CA THR A 42 -27.20 2.70 -3.23
C THR A 42 -27.48 1.47 -2.38
N ILE A 43 -28.07 1.69 -1.21
CA ILE A 43 -28.58 0.60 -0.38
C ILE A 43 -30.09 0.56 -0.50
N VAL A 44 -30.62 -0.61 -0.83
CA VAL A 44 -32.05 -0.91 -0.93
C VAL A 44 -32.33 -2.12 -0.04
N ASP A 45 -33.26 -1.99 0.89
CA ASP A 45 -33.65 -3.06 1.81
C ASP A 45 -32.47 -3.70 2.56
N GLY A 46 -31.50 -2.90 2.97
CA GLY A 46 -30.31 -3.36 3.68
C GLY A 46 -29.28 -4.07 2.80
N VAL A 47 -29.43 -4.02 1.47
CA VAL A 47 -28.51 -4.62 0.51
C VAL A 47 -27.80 -3.54 -0.31
N MET A 48 -26.49 -3.64 -0.43
CA MET A 48 -25.69 -2.73 -1.26
C MET A 48 -25.79 -3.09 -2.74
N HIS A 49 -26.25 -2.16 -3.55
CA HIS A 49 -26.28 -2.25 -5.02
C HIS A 49 -25.19 -1.38 -5.61
N LEU A 50 -24.10 -2.01 -6.03
CA LEU A 50 -22.96 -1.32 -6.62
C LEU A 50 -23.29 -0.81 -8.03
N ASN A 51 -22.88 0.43 -8.31
CA ASN A 51 -22.77 0.95 -9.67
C ASN A 51 -21.40 0.62 -10.29
N ASP A 52 -21.09 1.13 -11.48
CA ASP A 52 -19.82 0.85 -12.17
C ASP A 52 -18.62 1.31 -11.36
N ALA A 53 -18.68 2.47 -10.70
CA ALA A 53 -17.60 2.95 -9.85
C ALA A 53 -17.38 2.05 -8.64
N GLY A 54 -18.45 1.57 -8.00
CA GLY A 54 -18.37 0.62 -6.88
C GLY A 54 -17.76 -0.71 -7.31
N ARG A 55 -18.17 -1.25 -8.45
CA ARG A 55 -17.56 -2.47 -9.02
C ARG A 55 -16.07 -2.30 -9.34
N MET A 56 -15.65 -1.13 -9.85
CA MET A 56 -14.23 -0.86 -10.07
C MET A 56 -13.42 -0.83 -8.78
N VAL A 57 -13.99 -0.35 -7.68
CA VAL A 57 -13.35 -0.38 -6.35
C VAL A 57 -13.21 -1.81 -5.85
N GLU A 58 -14.24 -2.61 -5.96
CA GLU A 58 -14.26 -4.03 -5.60
C GLU A 58 -13.21 -4.83 -6.38
N ASP A 59 -13.18 -4.68 -7.71
CA ASP A 59 -12.20 -5.32 -8.59
C ASP A 59 -10.75 -4.98 -8.18
N GLU A 60 -10.46 -3.71 -7.87
CA GLU A 60 -9.12 -3.31 -7.47
C GLU A 60 -8.71 -3.90 -6.12
N TYR A 61 -9.65 -4.11 -5.20
CA TYR A 61 -9.37 -4.81 -3.96
C TYR A 61 -8.94 -6.26 -4.20
N HIS A 62 -9.67 -6.98 -5.04
CA HIS A 62 -9.36 -8.37 -5.40
C HIS A 62 -8.04 -8.52 -6.18
N ARG A 63 -7.58 -7.48 -6.86
CA ARG A 63 -6.29 -7.46 -7.57
C ARG A 63 -5.09 -7.16 -6.68
N LEU A 64 -5.28 -6.72 -5.44
CA LEU A 64 -4.17 -6.40 -4.55
C LEU A 64 -3.20 -7.57 -4.35
N PRO A 65 -3.64 -8.83 -4.14
CA PRO A 65 -2.72 -9.97 -3.99
C PRO A 65 -1.90 -10.28 -5.25
N GLU A 66 -2.40 -9.96 -6.45
CA GLU A 66 -1.63 -10.10 -7.70
C GLU A 66 -0.40 -9.17 -7.70
N LYS A 67 -0.57 -7.96 -7.18
CA LYS A 67 0.50 -6.97 -7.06
C LYS A 67 1.39 -7.21 -5.84
N TYR A 68 0.81 -7.70 -4.76
CA TYR A 68 1.44 -7.88 -3.47
C TYR A 68 1.23 -9.32 -2.96
N PRO A 69 2.04 -10.32 -3.40
CA PRO A 69 1.81 -11.73 -3.08
C PRO A 69 1.89 -12.09 -1.60
N HIS A 70 2.40 -11.20 -0.76
CA HIS A 70 2.53 -11.39 0.68
C HIS A 70 1.36 -10.80 1.48
N ILE A 71 0.26 -10.44 0.81
CA ILE A 71 -0.97 -10.07 1.50
C ILE A 71 -2.11 -11.03 1.18
N THR A 72 -3.05 -11.13 2.11
CA THR A 72 -4.36 -11.74 1.88
C THR A 72 -5.44 -10.70 2.10
N CYS A 73 -6.37 -10.61 1.16
CA CYS A 73 -7.60 -9.83 1.28
C CYS A 73 -8.68 -10.70 1.94
N HIS A 74 -9.23 -10.21 3.04
CA HIS A 74 -10.32 -10.84 3.80
C HIS A 74 -11.65 -10.10 3.54
N GLU A 75 -12.55 -10.11 4.54
CA GLU A 75 -13.85 -9.46 4.46
C GLU A 75 -13.72 -7.99 4.06
N TYR A 76 -14.63 -7.56 3.20
CA TYR A 76 -14.71 -6.18 2.75
C TYR A 76 -16.16 -5.82 2.43
N ILE A 77 -16.41 -4.53 2.34
CA ILE A 77 -17.66 -3.96 1.81
C ILE A 77 -17.40 -2.62 1.15
N VAL A 78 -17.95 -2.44 -0.05
CA VAL A 78 -18.04 -1.15 -0.71
C VAL A 78 -19.39 -0.54 -0.34
N MET A 79 -19.38 0.52 0.46
CA MET A 79 -20.56 1.28 0.86
C MET A 79 -20.76 2.50 -0.07
N PRO A 80 -21.92 3.16 -0.07
CA PRO A 80 -22.15 4.27 -1.00
C PRO A 80 -21.06 5.34 -0.97
N ASN A 81 -20.51 5.67 0.18
CA ASN A 81 -19.55 6.77 0.38
C ASN A 81 -18.25 6.39 1.10
N HIS A 82 -18.02 5.09 1.33
CA HIS A 82 -16.80 4.60 1.96
C HIS A 82 -16.52 3.13 1.60
N PHE A 83 -15.38 2.64 2.05
CA PHE A 83 -14.93 1.26 1.86
C PHE A 83 -14.33 0.74 3.15
N HIS A 84 -14.75 -0.46 3.57
CA HIS A 84 -14.15 -1.21 4.67
C HIS A 84 -13.51 -2.47 4.16
N CYS A 85 -12.36 -2.84 4.75
CA CYS A 85 -11.74 -4.13 4.47
C CYS A 85 -10.85 -4.60 5.61
N ILE A 86 -10.54 -5.92 5.61
CA ILE A 86 -9.49 -6.52 6.41
C ILE A 86 -8.39 -6.98 5.45
N ILE A 87 -7.16 -6.55 5.70
CA ILE A 87 -5.96 -7.01 4.97
C ILE A 87 -5.02 -7.68 5.97
N GLN A 88 -4.54 -8.87 5.61
CA GLN A 88 -3.45 -9.54 6.31
C GLN A 88 -2.14 -9.33 5.55
N ILE A 89 -1.12 -8.91 6.26
CA ILE A 89 0.27 -8.87 5.77
C ILE A 89 0.99 -10.08 6.32
N HIS A 90 1.56 -10.90 5.45
CA HIS A 90 2.34 -12.08 5.81
C HIS A 90 3.83 -11.73 5.91
N PRO A 91 4.61 -12.52 6.68
CA PRO A 91 6.06 -12.36 6.73
C PRO A 91 6.65 -12.40 5.32
N GLN A 92 7.50 -11.47 5.01
CA GLN A 92 8.31 -11.56 3.80
C GLN A 92 9.53 -12.43 4.10
N PRO A 93 9.90 -13.38 3.21
CA PRO A 93 11.14 -14.09 3.38
C PRO A 93 12.28 -13.08 3.39
N SER A 94 12.95 -12.94 4.54
CA SER A 94 14.16 -12.14 4.63
C SER A 94 15.15 -12.75 3.65
N THR A 95 15.46 -12.07 2.56
CA THR A 95 16.64 -12.39 1.77
C THR A 95 17.86 -12.01 2.60
N VAL A 96 18.15 -12.83 3.62
CA VAL A 96 19.45 -12.80 4.27
C VAL A 96 20.41 -13.19 3.15
N GLY A 97 21.23 -12.24 2.74
CA GLY A 97 22.22 -12.47 1.69
C GLY A 97 22.98 -13.73 2.00
N ALA A 98 22.88 -14.73 1.10
CA ALA A 98 23.73 -15.89 1.14
C ALA A 98 25.15 -15.38 1.15
N GLY A 99 25.76 -15.38 2.32
CA GLY A 99 27.19 -15.13 2.48
C GLY A 99 27.91 -16.10 1.57
N SER A 100 28.46 -15.59 0.48
CA SER A 100 29.34 -16.33 -0.41
C SER A 100 30.48 -16.86 0.45
N ALA A 101 30.40 -18.12 0.81
CA ALA A 101 31.56 -18.90 1.30
C ALA A 101 32.57 -18.91 0.17
N ARG A 102 33.61 -18.12 0.32
CA ARG A 102 34.79 -18.09 -0.54
C ARG A 102 35.56 -19.41 -0.33
N PRO A 103 35.75 -20.27 -1.33
CA PRO A 103 36.73 -21.35 -1.21
C PRO A 103 38.11 -20.71 -1.29
N GLU A 104 38.89 -20.89 -0.25
CA GLU A 104 40.34 -20.65 -0.30
C GLU A 104 41.00 -21.73 -1.11
N THR A 105 41.58 -21.35 -2.22
CA THR A 105 42.64 -22.18 -2.88
C THR A 105 43.73 -21.26 -3.33
N SER A 106 44.84 -21.43 -2.65
CA SER A 106 46.14 -20.88 -3.02
C SER A 106 46.67 -21.57 -4.28
N THR A 107 47.38 -20.88 -5.14
CA THR A 107 48.79 -21.14 -5.49
C THR A 107 49.18 -20.60 -6.87
N HIS A 108 50.22 -19.78 -6.84
CA HIS A 108 51.35 -19.58 -7.77
C HIS A 108 51.17 -19.21 -9.25
N ALA A 109 51.80 -18.14 -9.51
CA ALA A 109 53.02 -17.92 -10.33
C ALA A 109 52.83 -17.35 -11.74
N SER A 110 53.38 -16.18 -11.90
CA SER A 110 54.35 -15.68 -12.88
C SER A 110 53.99 -15.49 -14.36
N THR A 111 54.32 -14.29 -14.77
CA THR A 111 55.17 -13.90 -15.91
C THR A 111 54.48 -13.23 -17.12
N GLU A 112 54.78 -11.96 -17.21
CA GLU A 112 55.29 -11.14 -18.32
C GLU A 112 54.47 -10.87 -19.62
N THR A 113 54.41 -9.60 -19.87
CA THR A 113 54.90 -8.82 -21.04
C THR A 113 53.98 -8.67 -22.27
N SER A 114 53.64 -7.48 -22.56
CA SER A 114 53.83 -6.67 -23.77
C SER A 114 52.61 -5.82 -24.17
N THR A 115 52.76 -4.55 -24.04
CA THR A 115 52.56 -3.48 -25.02
C THR A 115 51.67 -3.76 -26.23
N GLU A 116 50.59 -2.99 -26.37
CA GLU A 116 50.33 -2.10 -27.49
C GLU A 116 49.07 -1.28 -27.29
N THR A 117 49.20 0.03 -27.43
CA THR A 117 48.12 1.02 -27.60
C THR A 117 47.64 0.95 -29.06
N PRO A 118 46.35 1.11 -29.30
CA PRO A 118 45.96 2.20 -30.17
C PRO A 118 44.83 3.08 -29.64
N THR A 119 45.06 4.32 -29.76
CA THR A 119 44.16 5.48 -29.66
C THR A 119 42.99 5.33 -30.65
N SER A 120 41.78 5.30 -30.14
CA SER A 120 40.59 5.64 -30.92
C SER A 120 39.62 6.42 -30.04
N THR A 121 39.51 7.67 -30.44
CA THR A 121 38.64 8.70 -29.84
C THR A 121 37.25 8.55 -30.45
N ASP A 122 36.34 7.92 -29.74
CA ASP A 122 34.90 7.94 -30.09
C ASP A 122 34.09 8.40 -28.89
N PRO A 123 33.43 9.58 -28.96
CA PRO A 123 32.70 10.16 -27.81
C PRO A 123 31.41 9.43 -27.43
N LEU A 124 30.96 8.41 -28.18
CA LEU A 124 29.70 7.72 -27.98
C LEU A 124 29.82 6.41 -27.13
N MET A 125 31.03 6.00 -26.75
CA MET A 125 31.26 4.80 -25.94
C MET A 125 31.45 5.05 -24.45
N ASN A 126 31.23 6.26 -23.96
CA ASN A 126 31.42 6.58 -22.53
C ASN A 126 30.12 6.49 -21.71
N ALA A 127 29.02 5.97 -22.29
CA ALA A 127 27.73 5.82 -21.59
C ALA A 127 27.48 4.40 -21.03
N MET A 128 28.43 3.49 -21.14
CA MET A 128 28.31 2.10 -20.60
C MET A 128 29.42 1.77 -19.60
N ARG A 129 29.70 2.70 -18.69
CA ARG A 129 30.47 2.32 -17.51
C ARG A 129 29.49 1.73 -16.51
N MET A 130 29.38 0.40 -16.51
CA MET A 130 28.79 -0.36 -15.41
C MET A 130 29.49 0.05 -14.13
N GLU A 131 28.80 0.82 -13.31
CA GLU A 131 29.24 1.08 -11.95
C GLU A 131 29.18 -0.23 -11.18
N THR A 132 30.35 -0.71 -10.82
CA THR A 132 30.57 -1.87 -9.95
C THR A 132 29.86 -1.62 -8.61
N GLY A 133 28.84 -2.43 -8.34
CA GLY A 133 28.36 -2.88 -7.05
C GLY A 133 28.63 -2.05 -5.80
N GLY A 134 27.90 -0.93 -5.65
CA GLY A 134 27.59 -0.46 -4.31
C GLY A 134 26.62 -1.43 -3.62
N PRO A 135 26.60 -1.52 -2.29
CA PRO A 135 25.63 -2.38 -1.60
C PRO A 135 24.23 -1.99 -2.04
N THR A 136 23.51 -2.95 -2.62
CA THR A 136 22.11 -2.80 -3.00
C THR A 136 21.38 -2.32 -1.74
N PRO A 137 20.72 -1.15 -1.77
CA PRO A 137 19.98 -0.70 -0.60
C PRO A 137 18.99 -1.79 -0.21
N PRO A 138 18.80 -2.08 1.09
CA PRO A 138 17.89 -3.12 1.53
C PRO A 138 16.52 -2.87 0.90
N LEU A 139 15.94 -3.92 0.33
CA LEU A 139 14.59 -3.89 -0.21
C LEU A 139 13.68 -3.32 0.87
N ARG A 140 13.10 -2.17 0.57
CA ARG A 140 12.24 -1.47 1.52
C ARG A 140 11.02 -2.33 1.77
N GLU A 141 10.87 -2.81 2.99
CA GLU A 141 9.70 -3.59 3.40
C GLU A 141 8.42 -2.84 3.03
N LEU A 142 7.48 -3.56 2.44
CA LEU A 142 6.24 -2.97 1.98
C LEU A 142 5.32 -2.67 3.16
N THR A 143 4.96 -1.42 3.32
CA THR A 143 4.09 -0.97 4.41
C THR A 143 2.61 -1.00 4.01
N LEU A 144 1.71 -1.17 4.99
CA LEU A 144 0.26 -1.00 4.80
C LEU A 144 -0.06 0.33 4.08
N GLY A 145 0.67 1.41 4.40
CA GLY A 145 0.50 2.71 3.78
C GLY A 145 0.77 2.72 2.28
N GLN A 146 1.74 1.93 1.81
CA GLN A 146 2.05 1.79 0.38
C GLN A 146 0.97 0.96 -0.34
N ILE A 147 0.48 -0.13 0.27
CA ILE A 147 -0.63 -0.93 -0.25
C ILE A 147 -1.87 -0.05 -0.45
N MET A 148 -2.26 0.68 0.59
CA MET A 148 -3.44 1.55 0.55
C MET A 148 -3.24 2.77 -0.37
N GLY A 149 -2.03 3.27 -0.47
CA GLY A 149 -1.68 4.32 -1.44
C GLY A 149 -1.87 3.85 -2.87
N TYR A 150 -1.41 2.64 -3.19
CA TYR A 150 -1.59 2.00 -4.50
C TYR A 150 -3.08 1.76 -4.79
N PHE A 151 -3.82 1.16 -3.86
CA PHE A 151 -5.27 0.93 -4.00
C PHE A 151 -6.03 2.23 -4.30
N LYS A 152 -5.78 3.28 -3.52
CA LYS A 152 -6.42 4.59 -3.74
C LYS A 152 -6.04 5.22 -5.07
N TYR A 153 -4.81 5.05 -5.53
CA TYR A 153 -4.34 5.53 -6.83
C TYR A 153 -5.05 4.80 -7.98
N GLN A 154 -5.07 3.46 -7.95
CA GLN A 154 -5.66 2.65 -9.01
C GLN A 154 -7.18 2.85 -9.12
N THR A 155 -7.88 2.84 -8.00
CA THR A 155 -9.32 3.12 -7.97
C THR A 155 -9.64 4.52 -8.49
N THR A 156 -8.87 5.54 -8.09
CA THR A 156 -9.04 6.91 -8.59
C THR A 156 -8.84 6.98 -10.10
N LYS A 157 -7.82 6.30 -10.62
CA LYS A 157 -7.52 6.25 -12.05
C LYS A 157 -8.62 5.54 -12.84
N ARG A 158 -9.14 4.41 -12.34
CA ARG A 158 -10.19 3.64 -13.03
C ARG A 158 -11.54 4.33 -13.01
N VAL A 159 -11.94 4.85 -11.84
CA VAL A 159 -13.21 5.59 -11.71
C VAL A 159 -13.19 6.90 -12.51
N ASN A 160 -11.99 7.46 -12.74
CA ASN A 160 -11.74 8.60 -13.63
C ASN A 160 -12.66 9.81 -13.39
N LEU A 161 -12.87 10.16 -12.13
CA LEU A 161 -13.62 11.36 -11.78
C LEU A 161 -12.75 12.61 -11.98
N LEU A 162 -13.35 13.71 -12.43
CA LEU A 162 -12.70 15.02 -12.54
C LEU A 162 -12.30 15.61 -11.16
N THR A 163 -12.80 15.02 -10.08
CA THR A 163 -12.56 15.44 -8.71
C THR A 163 -11.87 14.35 -7.91
N ARG A 164 -11.36 14.71 -6.72
CA ARG A 164 -10.75 13.75 -5.80
C ARG A 164 -11.77 12.66 -5.41
N LEU A 165 -11.38 11.38 -5.55
CA LEU A 165 -12.23 10.26 -5.13
C LEU A 165 -12.20 10.06 -3.62
N TRP A 166 -11.02 9.93 -3.01
CA TRP A 166 -10.83 9.57 -1.62
C TRP A 166 -10.41 10.75 -0.73
N GLN A 167 -10.77 10.70 0.55
CA GLN A 167 -10.14 11.54 1.56
C GLN A 167 -8.64 11.26 1.63
N ARG A 168 -7.86 12.23 2.12
CA ARG A 168 -6.40 12.11 2.17
C ARG A 168 -5.94 10.93 3.02
N ASN A 169 -6.50 10.79 4.22
CA ASN A 169 -6.18 9.76 5.19
C ASN A 169 -7.18 8.61 5.11
N TYR A 170 -6.95 7.56 5.89
CA TYR A 170 -7.86 6.47 6.15
C TYR A 170 -7.73 6.08 7.62
N TYR A 171 -8.75 5.41 8.16
CA TYR A 171 -8.70 4.83 9.50
C TYR A 171 -8.11 3.43 9.39
N GLU A 172 -7.28 3.06 10.37
CA GLU A 172 -6.70 1.72 10.50
C GLU A 172 -6.76 1.24 11.95
N HIS A 173 -7.00 -0.04 12.13
CA HIS A 173 -6.98 -0.71 13.43
C HIS A 173 -6.28 -2.06 13.30
N ILE A 174 -5.38 -2.36 14.24
CA ILE A 174 -4.63 -3.61 14.27
C ILE A 174 -5.50 -4.66 14.96
N ILE A 175 -5.80 -5.75 14.27
CA ILE A 175 -6.56 -6.88 14.78
C ILE A 175 -5.59 -7.84 15.48
N ARG A 176 -5.73 -8.03 16.79
CA ARG A 176 -4.77 -8.77 17.62
C ARG A 176 -5.15 -10.18 17.97
N ASP A 177 -6.42 -10.51 17.84
CA ASP A 177 -6.95 -11.82 18.21
C ASP A 177 -8.17 -12.21 17.37
N GLN A 178 -8.51 -13.48 17.40
CA GLN A 178 -9.60 -14.06 16.64
C GLN A 178 -10.96 -13.44 16.98
N ARG A 179 -11.21 -13.12 18.25
CA ARG A 179 -12.47 -12.51 18.67
C ARG A 179 -12.65 -11.10 18.11
N ALA A 180 -11.56 -10.33 18.05
CA ALA A 180 -11.57 -9.01 17.43
C ALA A 180 -11.81 -9.12 15.92
N TYR A 181 -11.18 -10.10 15.25
CA TYR A 181 -11.41 -10.41 13.84
C TYR A 181 -12.88 -10.69 13.54
N GLU A 182 -13.48 -11.64 14.27
CA GLU A 182 -14.89 -12.05 14.08
C GLU A 182 -15.86 -10.87 14.23
N LYS A 183 -15.67 -10.04 15.25
CA LYS A 183 -16.49 -8.84 15.46
C LYS A 183 -16.37 -7.82 14.33
N ILE A 184 -15.16 -7.63 13.81
CA ILE A 184 -14.92 -6.68 12.73
C ILE A 184 -15.45 -7.24 11.42
N ALA A 185 -15.28 -8.53 11.15
CA ALA A 185 -15.83 -9.20 9.99
C ALA A 185 -17.37 -9.12 9.97
N GLU A 186 -18.02 -9.42 11.10
CA GLU A 186 -19.46 -9.26 11.28
C GLU A 186 -19.90 -7.80 11.02
N TYR A 187 -19.20 -6.83 11.62
CA TYR A 187 -19.47 -5.41 11.38
C TYR A 187 -19.38 -5.03 9.90
N ILE A 188 -18.38 -5.54 9.16
CA ILE A 188 -18.23 -5.29 7.72
C ILE A 188 -19.42 -5.87 6.96
N ILE A 189 -19.77 -7.12 7.21
CA ILE A 189 -20.84 -7.84 6.50
C ILE A 189 -22.22 -7.22 6.77
N GLU A 190 -22.49 -6.82 8.01
CA GLU A 190 -23.76 -6.24 8.41
C GLU A 190 -23.89 -4.74 8.13
N ASN A 191 -22.82 -4.09 7.69
CA ASN A 191 -22.79 -2.63 7.50
C ASN A 191 -23.93 -2.11 6.60
N PRO A 192 -24.31 -2.77 5.49
CA PRO A 192 -25.44 -2.32 4.66
C PRO A 192 -26.78 -2.31 5.40
N MET A 193 -27.04 -3.29 6.28
CA MET A 193 -28.29 -3.35 7.06
C MET A 193 -28.36 -2.23 8.12
N ARG A 194 -27.20 -1.75 8.57
CA ARG A 194 -27.07 -0.68 9.58
C ARG A 194 -26.77 0.69 8.98
N TRP A 195 -26.94 0.84 7.65
CA TRP A 195 -26.54 2.04 6.93
C TRP A 195 -27.18 3.32 7.47
N SER A 196 -28.46 3.28 7.86
CA SER A 196 -29.15 4.43 8.46
C SER A 196 -28.53 4.92 9.76
N ASP A 197 -27.88 4.01 10.50
CA ASP A 197 -27.29 4.26 11.82
C ASP A 197 -25.77 4.46 11.74
N ASP A 198 -25.19 4.30 10.53
CA ASP A 198 -23.76 4.45 10.33
C ASP A 198 -23.32 5.92 10.51
N VAL A 199 -22.29 6.14 11.33
CA VAL A 199 -21.69 7.47 11.56
C VAL A 199 -21.11 8.09 10.27
N LEU A 200 -20.88 7.30 9.23
CA LEU A 200 -20.43 7.76 7.92
C LEU A 200 -21.60 8.03 6.96
N HIS A 201 -22.83 7.69 7.35
CA HIS A 201 -24.01 8.01 6.57
C HIS A 201 -24.16 9.51 6.37
N THR A 202 -24.37 9.93 5.15
CA THR A 202 -24.80 11.29 4.78
C THR A 202 -26.12 11.15 4.02
N PRO A 203 -27.19 11.79 4.52
CA PRO A 203 -28.49 11.75 3.86
C PRO A 203 -28.44 12.36 2.47
#